data_1cdc3b79f87f91cbcfb47af41a71335c
#
_entry.id   1cdc3b79f87f91cbcfb47af41a71335c
#
_cell.length_a   1.000
_cell.length_b   1.000
_cell.length_c   1.000
_cell.angle_alpha   90.00
_cell.angle_beta   90.00
_cell.angle_gamma   90.00
#
_symmetry.space_group_name_H-M   'P 1'
#
loop_
_entity.id
_entity.type
_entity.pdbx_description
1 polymer ?
#
loop_
_entity_poly.entity_id
_entity_poly.type
_entity_poly.pdbx_seq_one_letter_code
_entity_poly.pdbx_strand_id
1 'polypeptide(L)'
;MASATFTHVGTACAACAMSDDENDAAWDSAEELEVELADSACLFCGEVRASPESVYQHCAQEHAFCIKTMVERFQLDCFGYIKMVNYIRRNKVSPEEVRNADPSCLPWEDDHYLVPVVPDDLLLTYDVEEFSSGGPKPGDEVSQLRDRLSQAEQTIECMRKAAECWLQPAEQNEVERDEPYFQSYGHHSIHLEMLSDRPRMQSYRTAIELNADTCIRGQTVLDVGCGTGILSMLCARAGARAVIGVDRSDIVYNAMDIIRENGLSEQVTLVHGCAEELELPERVDVLVSEWMGYFLLFEGMLDSVLRARDRLLRPGGLMLPSRCQLFLVALGDMGIYQRMVGFWDNVEGFRMSCMRREVLAEAHVMDVTASSVCSARPVPVLNLDLNTCSMEDSDFATDFELELLPGTQQVTALAGYFDCTFELPVPVVLSTAVDAEPTHWKQTVFLLEKPLVLAEGATTLGGRLKCQRQGRRELLVTITLGALHQQYVLH
;
A
#
# COMPACT_ATOMS: atom_id res chain seq x y z
N MET A 1 -45.06 17.08 13.75
CA MET A 1 -44.43 16.05 14.58
C MET A 1 -44.70 14.71 13.92
N ALA A 2 -43.80 14.27 13.07
CA ALA A 2 -43.81 12.92 12.52
C ALA A 2 -42.40 12.41 12.70
N SER A 3 -42.25 11.49 13.65
CA SER A 3 -41.02 10.74 13.91
C SER A 3 -40.86 9.75 12.72
N ALA A 4 -39.92 10.00 11.85
CA ALA A 4 -39.51 9.02 10.86
C ALA A 4 -38.54 8.04 11.53
N THR A 5 -39.03 6.91 11.91
CA THR A 5 -38.23 5.75 12.32
C THR A 5 -37.57 5.18 11.08
N PHE A 6 -36.25 5.32 10.97
CA PHE A 6 -35.45 4.62 9.98
C PHE A 6 -35.39 3.15 10.39
N THR A 7 -36.08 2.30 9.66
CA THR A 7 -35.93 0.85 9.74
C THR A 7 -34.70 0.42 8.98
N HIS A 8 -33.81 -0.30 9.66
CA HIS A 8 -32.74 -1.08 9.05
C HIS A 8 -33.35 -1.96 7.93
N VAL A 9 -33.00 -1.69 6.69
CA VAL A 9 -33.17 -2.65 5.60
C VAL A 9 -31.84 -3.41 5.51
N GLY A 10 -31.69 -4.38 6.38
CA GLY A 10 -30.76 -5.46 6.16
C GLY A 10 -31.35 -6.37 5.09
N THR A 11 -30.85 -6.31 3.88
CA THR A 11 -31.02 -7.40 2.93
C THR A 11 -30.21 -8.58 3.44
N ALA A 12 -30.86 -9.41 4.27
CA ALA A 12 -30.40 -10.74 4.58
C ALA A 12 -30.39 -11.51 3.26
N CYS A 13 -29.20 -11.82 2.77
CA CYS A 13 -29.01 -12.84 1.75
C CYS A 13 -29.61 -14.14 2.28
N ALA A 14 -30.62 -14.66 1.61
CA ALA A 14 -31.36 -15.87 1.95
C ALA A 14 -30.55 -17.15 1.64
N ALA A 15 -29.29 -17.22 2.11
CA ALA A 15 -28.42 -18.38 1.95
C ALA A 15 -27.71 -18.80 3.25
N CYS A 16 -28.10 -18.29 4.41
CA CYS A 16 -27.57 -18.73 5.70
C CYS A 16 -28.68 -19.03 6.71
N ALA A 17 -29.55 -19.96 6.35
CA ALA A 17 -30.44 -20.62 7.28
C ALA A 17 -30.52 -22.09 6.85
N MET A 18 -29.41 -22.80 6.97
CA MET A 18 -29.40 -24.25 7.08
C MET A 18 -28.80 -24.58 8.45
N SER A 19 -29.59 -25.31 9.24
CA SER A 19 -29.29 -25.77 10.56
C SER A 19 -28.01 -26.57 10.65
N ASP A 20 -27.25 -26.38 11.74
CA ASP A 20 -25.97 -27.02 12.10
C ASP A 20 -26.05 -28.55 12.37
N ASP A 21 -27.11 -29.27 11.95
CA ASP A 21 -27.33 -30.66 12.31
C ASP A 21 -27.16 -31.69 11.15
N GLU A 22 -26.77 -31.31 9.92
CA GLU A 22 -26.61 -32.28 8.83
C GLU A 22 -25.20 -32.37 8.21
N ASN A 23 -24.20 -31.73 8.77
CA ASN A 23 -22.84 -31.72 8.19
C ASN A 23 -21.82 -32.60 8.92
N ASP A 24 -22.18 -33.26 10.03
CA ASP A 24 -21.25 -34.17 10.72
C ASP A 24 -21.18 -35.60 10.13
N ALA A 25 -21.98 -35.91 9.10
CA ALA A 25 -21.97 -37.22 8.47
C ALA A 25 -21.17 -37.29 7.14
N ALA A 26 -20.60 -36.18 6.69
CA ALA A 26 -19.88 -36.12 5.40
C ALA A 26 -18.34 -36.26 5.50
N TRP A 27 -17.79 -36.41 6.71
CA TRP A 27 -16.35 -36.51 6.92
C TRP A 27 -15.82 -37.92 7.17
N ASP A 28 -16.70 -38.93 7.26
CA ASP A 28 -16.33 -40.34 7.51
C ASP A 28 -16.20 -41.21 6.24
N SER A 29 -16.28 -40.61 5.06
CA SER A 29 -15.88 -41.26 3.81
C SER A 29 -14.77 -40.47 3.13
N ALA A 30 -13.64 -40.30 3.82
CA ALA A 30 -12.38 -40.10 3.14
C ALA A 30 -12.08 -41.44 2.43
N GLU A 31 -12.50 -41.56 1.17
CA GLU A 31 -11.79 -42.42 0.24
C GLU A 31 -10.33 -42.05 0.36
N GLU A 32 -9.49 -43.01 0.77
CA GLU A 32 -8.04 -42.89 0.62
C GLU A 32 -7.81 -42.58 -0.86
N LEU A 33 -7.65 -41.26 -1.16
CA LEU A 33 -7.01 -40.83 -2.38
C LEU A 33 -5.63 -41.49 -2.31
N GLU A 34 -5.45 -42.62 -3.04
CA GLU A 34 -4.13 -43.07 -3.41
C GLU A 34 -3.44 -41.88 -4.04
N VAL A 35 -2.55 -41.24 -3.25
CA VAL A 35 -1.63 -40.23 -3.76
C VAL A 35 -0.79 -41.00 -4.77
N GLU A 36 -1.07 -40.85 -6.05
CA GLU A 36 -0.15 -41.28 -7.10
C GLU A 36 1.19 -40.60 -6.76
N LEU A 37 2.10 -41.39 -6.20
CA LEU A 37 3.47 -40.95 -5.90
C LEU A 37 4.04 -40.49 -7.24
N ALA A 38 4.22 -39.18 -7.40
CA ALA A 38 4.79 -38.65 -8.61
C ALA A 38 6.20 -39.19 -8.78
N ASP A 39 6.43 -39.89 -9.89
CA ASP A 39 7.71 -40.50 -10.21
C ASP A 39 8.82 -39.47 -10.38
N SER A 40 9.98 -39.70 -9.76
CA SER A 40 11.16 -38.83 -9.87
C SER A 40 12.20 -39.40 -10.80
N ALA A 41 12.65 -38.62 -11.78
CA ALA A 41 13.68 -39.05 -12.74
C ALA A 41 15.11 -38.90 -12.15
N CYS A 42 15.97 -39.84 -12.45
CA CYS A 42 17.39 -39.78 -12.11
C CYS A 42 18.06 -38.51 -12.68
N LEU A 43 19.01 -37.95 -11.96
CA LEU A 43 19.75 -36.75 -12.36
C LEU A 43 20.61 -36.98 -13.64
N PHE A 44 21.05 -38.22 -13.89
CA PHE A 44 22.08 -38.49 -14.87
C PHE A 44 21.65 -39.43 -16.03
N CYS A 45 20.69 -40.33 -15.83
CA CYS A 45 20.26 -41.28 -16.89
C CYS A 45 18.78 -41.21 -17.22
N GLY A 46 17.98 -40.39 -16.51
CA GLY A 46 16.55 -40.28 -16.78
C GLY A 46 15.70 -41.48 -16.37
N GLU A 47 16.25 -42.47 -15.67
CA GLU A 47 15.48 -43.61 -15.11
C GLU A 47 14.58 -43.06 -14.00
N VAL A 48 13.31 -43.48 -14.01
CA VAL A 48 12.26 -42.95 -13.11
C VAL A 48 12.09 -43.89 -11.91
N ARG A 49 11.96 -43.32 -10.72
CA ARG A 49 11.80 -44.02 -9.45
C ARG A 49 10.67 -43.39 -8.63
N ALA A 50 10.08 -44.18 -7.74
CA ALA A 50 8.90 -43.85 -6.98
C ALA A 50 9.18 -42.87 -5.79
N SER A 51 10.43 -42.54 -5.47
CA SER A 51 10.75 -41.56 -4.41
C SER A 51 12.15 -40.94 -4.60
N PRO A 52 12.42 -39.73 -4.04
CA PRO A 52 13.75 -39.11 -4.02
C PRO A 52 14.85 -40.02 -3.46
N GLU A 53 14.57 -40.75 -2.37
CA GLU A 53 15.52 -41.67 -1.74
C GLU A 53 15.93 -42.77 -2.70
N SER A 54 14.95 -43.34 -3.42
CA SER A 54 15.20 -44.41 -4.41
C SER A 54 16.00 -43.90 -5.62
N VAL A 55 15.81 -42.65 -6.01
CA VAL A 55 16.62 -41.96 -7.02
C VAL A 55 18.05 -41.80 -6.53
N TYR A 56 18.28 -41.33 -5.29
CA TYR A 56 19.64 -41.16 -4.77
C TYR A 56 20.34 -42.48 -4.47
N GLN A 57 19.63 -43.54 -4.10
CA GLN A 57 20.18 -44.91 -4.07
C GLN A 57 20.67 -45.36 -5.43
N HIS A 58 19.86 -45.13 -6.46
CA HIS A 58 20.24 -45.44 -7.85
C HIS A 58 21.44 -44.58 -8.28
N CYS A 59 21.46 -43.27 -7.98
CA CYS A 59 22.60 -42.40 -8.27
C CYS A 59 23.89 -42.90 -7.61
N ALA A 60 23.80 -43.39 -6.39
CA ALA A 60 24.96 -43.92 -5.67
C ALA A 60 25.47 -45.26 -6.28
N GLN A 61 24.57 -46.15 -6.68
CA GLN A 61 24.89 -47.47 -7.22
C GLN A 61 25.38 -47.42 -8.66
N GLU A 62 24.67 -46.74 -9.55
CA GLU A 62 24.92 -46.76 -10.99
C GLU A 62 25.81 -45.60 -11.48
N HIS A 63 25.83 -44.49 -10.75
CA HIS A 63 26.55 -43.27 -11.15
C HIS A 63 27.67 -42.89 -10.17
N ALA A 64 27.91 -43.69 -9.12
CA ALA A 64 28.86 -43.40 -8.06
C ALA A 64 28.70 -41.96 -7.45
N PHE A 65 27.45 -41.48 -7.42
CA PHE A 65 27.08 -40.14 -6.95
C PHE A 65 26.28 -40.25 -5.64
N CYS A 66 26.95 -39.96 -4.53
CA CYS A 66 26.31 -39.96 -3.21
C CYS A 66 25.93 -38.55 -2.80
N ILE A 67 24.63 -38.26 -2.68
CA ILE A 67 24.11 -36.93 -2.35
C ILE A 67 24.64 -36.44 -0.98
N LYS A 68 24.67 -37.30 0.03
CA LYS A 68 25.21 -36.99 1.35
C LYS A 68 26.64 -36.46 1.27
N THR A 69 27.50 -37.15 0.54
CA THR A 69 28.90 -36.74 0.35
C THR A 69 29.01 -35.41 -0.39
N MET A 70 28.09 -35.07 -1.30
CA MET A 70 28.08 -33.79 -2.00
C MET A 70 27.65 -32.66 -1.07
N VAL A 71 26.60 -32.87 -0.27
CA VAL A 71 26.13 -31.89 0.73
C VAL A 71 27.23 -31.61 1.76
N GLU A 72 27.87 -32.62 2.32
CA GLU A 72 28.97 -32.48 3.28
C GLU A 72 30.20 -31.79 2.67
N ARG A 73 30.58 -32.18 1.44
CA ARG A 73 31.77 -31.65 0.77
C ARG A 73 31.66 -30.17 0.40
N PHE A 74 30.52 -29.76 -0.11
CA PHE A 74 30.27 -28.41 -0.58
C PHE A 74 29.55 -27.55 0.46
N GLN A 75 29.29 -28.09 1.66
CA GLN A 75 28.58 -27.41 2.75
C GLN A 75 27.27 -26.79 2.29
N LEU A 76 26.48 -27.57 1.52
CA LEU A 76 25.25 -27.07 0.93
C LEU A 76 24.15 -26.96 1.99
N ASP A 77 23.54 -25.78 2.08
CA ASP A 77 22.24 -25.58 2.69
C ASP A 77 21.12 -25.98 1.70
N CYS A 78 19.86 -25.81 2.09
CA CYS A 78 18.73 -26.16 1.25
C CYS A 78 18.75 -25.40 -0.10
N PHE A 79 19.19 -24.14 -0.13
CA PHE A 79 19.27 -23.34 -1.36
C PHE A 79 20.42 -23.79 -2.26
N GLY A 80 21.59 -24.04 -1.68
CA GLY A 80 22.75 -24.58 -2.40
C GLY A 80 22.45 -25.95 -3.02
N TYR A 81 21.71 -26.79 -2.31
CA TYR A 81 21.23 -28.07 -2.81
C TYR A 81 20.27 -27.92 -4.00
N ILE A 82 19.24 -27.06 -3.89
CA ILE A 82 18.30 -26.76 -4.99
C ILE A 82 19.06 -26.26 -6.22
N LYS A 83 19.99 -25.33 -6.04
CA LYS A 83 20.84 -24.81 -7.12
C LYS A 83 21.64 -25.92 -7.81
N MET A 84 22.25 -26.81 -7.04
CA MET A 84 23.01 -27.94 -7.56
C MET A 84 22.14 -28.88 -8.39
N VAL A 85 20.96 -29.27 -7.91
CA VAL A 85 20.00 -30.12 -8.63
C VAL A 85 19.60 -29.48 -9.95
N ASN A 86 19.19 -28.22 -9.94
CA ASN A 86 18.78 -27.48 -11.13
C ASN A 86 19.95 -27.24 -12.10
N TYR A 87 21.18 -27.05 -11.63
CA TYR A 87 22.37 -26.98 -12.44
C TYR A 87 22.59 -28.29 -13.22
N ILE A 88 22.51 -29.45 -12.55
CA ILE A 88 22.64 -30.78 -13.17
C ILE A 88 21.55 -30.95 -14.22
N ARG A 89 20.29 -30.68 -13.91
CA ARG A 89 19.15 -30.78 -14.83
C ARG A 89 19.32 -29.92 -16.08
N ARG A 90 19.76 -28.68 -15.91
CA ARG A 90 19.87 -27.67 -16.97
C ARG A 90 21.05 -27.99 -17.91
N ASN A 91 22.19 -28.27 -17.34
CA ASN A 91 23.44 -28.41 -18.11
C ASN A 91 23.76 -29.86 -18.49
N LYS A 92 23.01 -30.86 -17.98
CA LYS A 92 23.17 -32.29 -18.25
C LYS A 92 24.63 -32.76 -18.02
N VAL A 93 25.23 -32.23 -16.95
CA VAL A 93 26.63 -32.54 -16.58
C VAL A 93 26.76 -33.96 -16.07
N SER A 94 27.98 -34.55 -16.23
CA SER A 94 28.26 -35.88 -15.72
C SER A 94 28.43 -35.91 -14.20
N PRO A 95 28.19 -37.08 -13.54
CA PRO A 95 28.44 -37.20 -12.09
C PRO A 95 29.88 -36.86 -11.71
N GLU A 96 30.84 -37.07 -12.60
CA GLU A 96 32.26 -36.79 -12.38
C GLU A 96 32.56 -35.28 -12.36
N GLU A 97 31.92 -34.49 -13.24
CA GLU A 97 32.03 -33.03 -13.28
C GLU A 97 31.52 -32.41 -12.00
N VAL A 98 30.36 -32.87 -11.46
CA VAL A 98 29.84 -32.37 -10.20
C VAL A 98 30.77 -32.76 -9.04
N ARG A 99 31.23 -34.00 -8.98
CA ARG A 99 32.16 -34.43 -7.92
C ARG A 99 33.48 -33.67 -7.92
N ASN A 100 33.96 -33.24 -9.08
CA ASN A 100 35.26 -32.54 -9.22
C ASN A 100 35.14 -31.01 -9.19
N ALA A 101 33.95 -30.46 -8.94
CA ALA A 101 33.79 -29.05 -8.80
C ALA A 101 34.67 -28.47 -7.67
N ASP A 102 35.17 -27.23 -7.87
CA ASP A 102 35.98 -26.53 -6.89
C ASP A 102 35.07 -25.98 -5.78
N PRO A 103 35.24 -26.37 -4.52
CA PRO A 103 34.43 -25.84 -3.40
C PRO A 103 34.53 -24.32 -3.22
N SER A 104 35.60 -23.70 -3.71
CA SER A 104 35.81 -22.24 -3.60
C SER A 104 35.11 -21.42 -4.72
N CYS A 105 34.60 -22.13 -5.76
CA CYS A 105 33.90 -21.49 -6.90
C CYS A 105 32.93 -22.50 -7.52
N LEU A 106 31.73 -22.58 -6.92
CA LEU A 106 30.74 -23.57 -7.33
C LEU A 106 30.08 -23.18 -8.65
N PRO A 107 29.99 -24.09 -9.67
CA PRO A 107 29.36 -23.78 -10.95
C PRO A 107 27.85 -23.46 -10.86
N TRP A 108 27.22 -23.75 -9.72
CA TRP A 108 25.80 -23.50 -9.45
C TRP A 108 25.56 -22.40 -8.42
N GLU A 109 26.50 -21.49 -8.18
CA GLU A 109 26.38 -20.43 -7.17
C GLU A 109 25.35 -19.35 -7.56
N ASP A 110 25.12 -19.17 -8.86
CA ASP A 110 24.19 -18.15 -9.40
C ASP A 110 22.74 -18.45 -9.03
N ASP A 111 21.99 -17.44 -8.60
CA ASP A 111 20.58 -17.51 -8.17
C ASP A 111 19.61 -17.92 -9.28
N HIS A 112 20.00 -17.84 -10.55
CA HIS A 112 19.15 -18.31 -11.64
C HIS A 112 18.91 -19.84 -11.59
N TYR A 113 19.71 -20.59 -10.83
CA TYR A 113 19.50 -22.02 -10.57
C TYR A 113 18.49 -22.30 -9.44
N LEU A 114 17.94 -21.30 -8.77
CA LEU A 114 16.80 -21.47 -7.87
C LEU A 114 15.48 -21.73 -8.63
N VAL A 115 15.44 -21.39 -9.92
CA VAL A 115 14.26 -21.66 -10.76
C VAL A 115 14.24 -23.12 -11.20
N PRO A 116 13.18 -23.90 -10.83
CA PRO A 116 13.06 -25.31 -11.21
C PRO A 116 13.18 -25.52 -12.73
N VAL A 117 13.97 -26.50 -13.14
CA VAL A 117 14.12 -26.90 -14.55
C VAL A 117 13.03 -27.87 -14.94
N VAL A 118 12.61 -28.73 -14.02
CA VAL A 118 11.51 -29.69 -14.18
C VAL A 118 10.38 -29.21 -13.25
N PRO A 119 9.16 -28.96 -13.77
CA PRO A 119 8.00 -28.68 -12.93
C PRO A 119 7.77 -29.82 -11.93
N ASP A 120 7.50 -29.47 -10.69
CA ASP A 120 7.18 -30.39 -9.59
C ASP A 120 8.26 -31.50 -9.37
N ASP A 121 9.55 -31.19 -9.60
CA ASP A 121 10.66 -32.13 -9.34
C ASP A 121 10.77 -32.41 -7.85
N LEU A 122 10.34 -33.60 -7.43
CA LEU A 122 10.37 -34.06 -6.04
C LEU A 122 11.78 -34.09 -5.46
N LEU A 123 12.84 -34.13 -6.27
CA LEU A 123 14.20 -34.01 -5.74
C LEU A 123 14.47 -32.67 -5.08
N LEU A 124 13.76 -31.60 -5.45
CA LEU A 124 13.92 -30.26 -4.85
C LEU A 124 13.33 -30.16 -3.44
N THR A 125 12.48 -31.10 -3.04
CA THR A 125 11.88 -31.17 -1.71
C THR A 125 12.65 -32.09 -0.74
N TYR A 126 13.76 -32.66 -1.19
CA TYR A 126 14.55 -33.58 -0.39
C TYR A 126 15.28 -32.85 0.73
N ASP A 127 15.06 -33.29 1.98
CA ASP A 127 15.66 -32.67 3.17
C ASP A 127 17.14 -33.07 3.31
N VAL A 128 18.01 -32.09 3.15
CA VAL A 128 19.47 -32.29 3.27
C VAL A 128 20.02 -31.94 4.64
N GLU A 129 19.23 -31.33 5.54
CA GLU A 129 19.67 -30.94 6.86
C GLU A 129 19.86 -32.13 7.80
N GLU A 130 19.21 -33.28 7.52
CA GLU A 130 19.41 -34.53 8.25
C GLU A 130 20.86 -35.04 8.22
N PHE A 131 21.66 -34.62 7.26
CA PHE A 131 23.06 -35.05 7.16
C PHE A 131 24.01 -34.29 8.09
N SER A 132 23.56 -33.18 8.69
CA SER A 132 24.42 -32.29 9.49
C SER A 132 24.38 -32.54 11.01
N SER A 133 23.52 -33.43 11.52
CA SER A 133 23.35 -33.66 12.95
C SER A 133 23.56 -35.15 13.32
N GLY A 134 24.47 -35.42 14.23
CA GLY A 134 24.63 -36.72 14.88
C GLY A 134 23.33 -37.10 15.61
N GLY A 135 22.82 -38.29 15.35
CA GLY A 135 21.47 -38.78 15.63
C GLY A 135 20.92 -38.58 17.05
N PRO A 136 19.61 -38.36 17.19
CA PRO A 136 18.90 -38.18 18.45
C PRO A 136 18.57 -39.53 19.15
N LYS A 137 18.39 -39.45 20.47
CA LYS A 137 17.99 -40.59 21.32
C LYS A 137 16.49 -40.93 21.12
N PRO A 138 16.06 -42.22 21.23
CA PRO A 138 14.68 -42.62 21.07
C PRO A 138 13.80 -42.05 22.20
N GLY A 139 12.93 -41.13 21.90
CA GLY A 139 11.98 -40.50 22.83
C GLY A 139 11.62 -39.07 22.42
N ASP A 140 12.54 -38.34 21.82
CA ASP A 140 12.35 -36.96 21.36
C ASP A 140 11.82 -36.82 19.91
N GLU A 141 11.93 -37.89 19.14
CA GLU A 141 11.67 -37.90 17.71
C GLU A 141 10.19 -37.60 17.35
N VAL A 142 9.26 -38.17 18.13
CA VAL A 142 7.82 -37.93 17.89
C VAL A 142 7.40 -36.49 18.23
N SER A 143 8.03 -35.88 19.24
CA SER A 143 7.76 -34.48 19.58
C SER A 143 8.34 -33.54 18.51
N GLN A 144 9.56 -33.77 18.09
CA GLN A 144 10.22 -32.98 17.02
C GLN A 144 9.52 -33.12 15.69
N LEU A 145 9.05 -34.33 15.33
CA LEU A 145 8.27 -34.55 14.11
C LEU A 145 6.92 -33.84 14.15
N ARG A 146 6.26 -33.77 15.30
CA ARG A 146 5.01 -33.01 15.48
C ARG A 146 5.24 -31.50 15.36
N ASP A 147 6.32 -30.98 15.92
CA ASP A 147 6.66 -29.56 15.84
C ASP A 147 7.03 -29.19 14.39
N ARG A 148 7.78 -30.05 13.68
CA ARG A 148 8.11 -29.87 12.26
C ARG A 148 6.86 -29.96 11.37
N LEU A 149 5.95 -30.89 11.65
CA LEU A 149 4.67 -31.01 10.94
C LEU A 149 3.84 -29.73 11.13
N SER A 150 3.73 -29.24 12.35
CA SER A 150 3.01 -27.99 12.64
C SER A 150 3.63 -26.77 11.97
N GLN A 151 4.96 -26.67 11.91
CA GLN A 151 5.65 -25.61 11.18
C GLN A 151 5.44 -25.73 9.65
N ALA A 152 5.52 -26.96 9.12
CA ALA A 152 5.25 -27.20 7.69
C ALA A 152 3.80 -26.86 7.32
N GLU A 153 2.83 -27.26 8.15
CA GLU A 153 1.42 -26.92 7.95
C GLU A 153 1.19 -25.40 7.97
N GLN A 154 1.83 -24.66 8.90
CA GLN A 154 1.77 -23.20 8.92
C GLN A 154 2.41 -22.57 7.68
N THR A 155 3.53 -23.10 7.22
CA THR A 155 4.21 -22.62 6.01
C THR A 155 3.37 -22.89 4.76
N ILE A 156 2.79 -24.07 4.63
CA ILE A 156 1.88 -24.45 3.54
C ILE A 156 0.64 -23.53 3.55
N GLU A 157 0.07 -23.27 4.71
CA GLU A 157 -1.08 -22.37 4.82
C GLU A 157 -0.73 -20.92 4.43
N CYS A 158 0.45 -20.42 4.82
CA CYS A 158 0.94 -19.14 4.36
C CYS A 158 1.17 -19.11 2.85
N MET A 159 1.78 -20.15 2.29
CA MET A 159 2.00 -20.29 0.84
C MET A 159 0.68 -20.44 0.08
N ARG A 160 -0.29 -21.18 0.62
CA ARG A 160 -1.61 -21.33 0.02
C ARG A 160 -2.34 -19.99 -0.02
N LYS A 161 -2.35 -19.25 1.09
CA LYS A 161 -2.94 -17.90 1.14
C LYS A 161 -2.24 -16.93 0.17
N ALA A 162 -0.92 -16.99 0.08
CA ALA A 162 -0.18 -16.22 -0.90
C ALA A 162 -0.53 -16.62 -2.35
N ALA A 163 -0.58 -17.91 -2.65
CA ALA A 163 -0.94 -18.42 -3.98
C ALA A 163 -2.41 -18.11 -4.34
N GLU A 164 -3.35 -18.23 -3.41
CA GLU A 164 -4.74 -17.85 -3.60
C GLU A 164 -4.87 -16.35 -3.93
N CYS A 165 -4.06 -15.50 -3.31
CA CYS A 165 -3.99 -14.07 -3.61
C CYS A 165 -3.47 -13.79 -5.05
N TRP A 166 -2.60 -14.65 -5.60
CA TRP A 166 -2.05 -14.51 -6.96
C TRP A 166 -2.94 -15.12 -8.06
N LEU A 167 -3.84 -16.04 -7.71
CA LEU A 167 -4.66 -16.80 -8.67
C LEU A 167 -6.09 -16.28 -8.83
N GLN A 168 -6.53 -15.31 -8.02
CA GLN A 168 -7.88 -14.76 -8.14
C GLN A 168 -7.97 -13.72 -9.27
N PRO A 169 -9.06 -13.71 -10.05
CA PRO A 169 -9.30 -12.67 -11.06
C PRO A 169 -9.37 -11.29 -10.42
N ALA A 170 -8.86 -10.28 -11.11
CA ALA A 170 -8.68 -8.91 -10.61
C ALA A 170 -9.94 -8.24 -10.01
N GLU A 171 -11.13 -8.69 -10.38
CA GLU A 171 -12.40 -8.06 -9.95
C GLU A 171 -12.88 -8.45 -8.53
N GLN A 172 -12.46 -9.60 -7.98
CA GLN A 172 -12.81 -9.99 -6.60
C GLN A 172 -11.81 -9.53 -5.56
N ASN A 173 -10.61 -9.12 -5.96
CA ASN A 173 -9.51 -8.73 -5.07
C ASN A 173 -9.54 -7.27 -4.59
N GLU A 174 -10.38 -6.39 -5.17
CA GLU A 174 -10.38 -4.96 -4.77
C GLU A 174 -10.96 -4.73 -3.38
N VAL A 175 -11.99 -5.48 -3.01
CA VAL A 175 -12.63 -5.34 -1.69
C VAL A 175 -11.74 -5.89 -0.58
N GLU A 176 -11.04 -7.01 -0.80
CA GLU A 176 -10.12 -7.59 0.19
C GLU A 176 -8.82 -6.79 0.33
N ARG A 177 -8.35 -6.13 -0.73
CA ARG A 177 -7.17 -5.25 -0.67
C ARG A 177 -7.43 -3.94 0.08
N ASP A 178 -8.67 -3.49 0.12
CA ASP A 178 -9.08 -2.28 0.84
C ASP A 178 -9.27 -2.50 2.35
N GLU A 179 -9.45 -3.74 2.79
CA GLU A 179 -9.70 -4.06 4.21
C GLU A 179 -8.58 -3.59 5.15
N PRO A 180 -7.28 -3.81 4.86
CA PRO A 180 -6.20 -3.30 5.71
C PRO A 180 -6.19 -1.78 5.82
N TYR A 181 -6.57 -1.07 4.76
CA TYR A 181 -6.70 0.38 4.76
C TYR A 181 -7.81 0.84 5.72
N PHE A 182 -9.01 0.28 5.62
CA PHE A 182 -10.09 0.63 6.53
C PHE A 182 -9.82 0.21 7.98
N GLN A 183 -9.11 -0.90 8.19
CA GLN A 183 -8.65 -1.31 9.52
C GLN A 183 -7.68 -0.29 10.14
N SER A 184 -6.79 0.32 9.35
CA SER A 184 -5.88 1.36 9.85
C SER A 184 -6.65 2.58 10.36
N TYR A 185 -7.75 2.96 9.69
CA TYR A 185 -8.66 4.03 10.12
C TYR A 185 -9.61 3.61 11.26
N GLY A 186 -9.70 2.35 11.62
CA GLY A 186 -10.35 1.86 12.84
C GLY A 186 -9.55 2.15 14.10
N HIS A 187 -8.26 2.51 14.00
CA HIS A 187 -7.38 2.66 15.14
C HIS A 187 -7.30 4.12 15.63
N HIS A 188 -7.36 4.32 16.95
CA HIS A 188 -7.41 5.66 17.57
C HIS A 188 -6.18 6.55 17.28
N SER A 189 -5.00 5.96 17.00
CA SER A 189 -3.75 6.72 16.83
C SER A 189 -3.78 7.67 15.63
N ILE A 190 -4.32 7.22 14.49
CA ILE A 190 -4.44 8.06 13.30
C ILE A 190 -5.42 9.22 13.54
N HIS A 191 -6.51 8.96 14.27
CA HIS A 191 -7.46 10.02 14.64
C HIS A 191 -6.86 11.02 15.62
N LEU A 192 -5.99 10.57 16.55
CA LEU A 192 -5.26 11.47 17.44
C LEU A 192 -4.35 12.41 16.62
N GLU A 193 -3.62 11.90 15.64
CA GLU A 193 -2.78 12.69 14.75
C GLU A 193 -3.62 13.74 13.99
N MET A 194 -4.67 13.30 13.30
CA MET A 194 -5.56 14.18 12.55
C MET A 194 -6.28 15.22 13.41
N LEU A 195 -6.76 14.86 14.61
CA LEU A 195 -7.43 15.79 15.52
C LEU A 195 -6.44 16.77 16.20
N SER A 196 -5.17 16.38 16.33
CA SER A 196 -4.11 17.22 16.86
C SER A 196 -3.53 18.19 15.81
N ASP A 197 -3.79 17.94 14.52
CA ASP A 197 -3.39 18.84 13.43
C ASP A 197 -4.19 20.13 13.50
N ARG A 198 -3.53 21.15 14.06
CA ARG A 198 -4.17 22.43 14.35
C ARG A 198 -4.58 23.20 13.09
N PRO A 199 -3.74 23.35 12.04
CA PRO A 199 -4.14 24.02 10.80
C PRO A 199 -5.34 23.34 10.14
N ARG A 200 -5.34 22.02 10.07
CA ARG A 200 -6.45 21.22 9.55
C ARG A 200 -7.75 21.52 10.32
N MET A 201 -7.74 21.32 11.63
CA MET A 201 -8.92 21.50 12.47
C MET A 201 -9.42 22.93 12.48
N GLN A 202 -8.52 23.91 12.47
CA GLN A 202 -8.88 25.33 12.48
C GLN A 202 -9.50 25.74 11.15
N SER A 203 -8.99 25.27 10.02
CA SER A 203 -9.52 25.60 8.69
C SER A 203 -10.95 25.12 8.53
N TYR A 204 -11.24 23.84 8.84
CA TYR A 204 -12.60 23.32 8.80
C TYR A 204 -13.54 24.03 9.78
N ARG A 205 -13.11 24.21 11.02
CA ARG A 205 -13.90 24.95 12.02
C ARG A 205 -14.23 26.36 11.55
N THR A 206 -13.23 27.10 11.08
CA THR A 206 -13.40 28.47 10.61
C THR A 206 -14.33 28.54 9.41
N ALA A 207 -14.17 27.63 8.44
CA ALA A 207 -15.04 27.56 7.27
C ALA A 207 -16.51 27.32 7.66
N ILE A 208 -16.76 26.41 8.62
CA ILE A 208 -18.11 26.10 9.09
C ILE A 208 -18.67 27.24 9.97
N GLU A 209 -17.93 27.69 10.97
CA GLU A 209 -18.44 28.66 11.98
C GLU A 209 -18.65 30.07 11.41
N LEU A 210 -17.68 30.60 10.61
CA LEU A 210 -17.82 31.92 10.02
C LEU A 210 -18.89 32.02 8.93
N ASN A 211 -19.25 30.89 8.33
CA ASN A 211 -20.29 30.81 7.31
C ASN A 211 -21.56 30.11 7.82
N ALA A 212 -21.71 29.95 9.12
CA ALA A 212 -22.81 29.19 9.72
C ALA A 212 -24.18 29.72 9.25
N ASP A 213 -24.42 31.02 9.33
CA ASP A 213 -25.72 31.62 9.03
C ASP A 213 -26.07 31.59 7.53
N THR A 214 -25.08 31.60 6.68
CA THR A 214 -25.28 31.66 5.21
C THR A 214 -25.26 30.32 4.54
N CYS A 215 -24.51 29.33 5.09
CA CYS A 215 -24.19 28.10 4.39
C CYS A 215 -24.59 26.82 5.16
N ILE A 216 -24.74 26.86 6.47
CA ILE A 216 -24.91 25.65 7.30
C ILE A 216 -26.26 25.63 8.02
N ARG A 217 -26.68 26.79 8.59
CA ARG A 217 -27.89 26.87 9.40
C ARG A 217 -29.14 26.47 8.63
N GLY A 218 -29.86 25.49 9.18
CA GLY A 218 -31.09 24.97 8.58
C GLY A 218 -30.88 24.03 7.40
N GLN A 219 -29.64 23.82 6.96
CA GLN A 219 -29.30 22.92 5.86
C GLN A 219 -29.16 21.47 6.33
N THR A 220 -29.30 20.53 5.40
CA THR A 220 -28.94 19.12 5.61
C THR A 220 -27.52 18.91 5.09
N VAL A 221 -26.65 18.36 5.95
CA VAL A 221 -25.23 18.17 5.68
C VAL A 221 -24.90 16.67 5.58
N LEU A 222 -24.12 16.28 4.59
CA LEU A 222 -23.50 14.95 4.48
C LEU A 222 -22.00 15.08 4.79
N ASP A 223 -21.52 14.30 5.74
CA ASP A 223 -20.11 14.17 6.12
C ASP A 223 -19.57 12.81 5.60
N VAL A 224 -18.75 12.84 4.54
CA VAL A 224 -18.21 11.65 3.89
C VAL A 224 -16.85 11.33 4.47
N GLY A 225 -16.68 10.13 5.06
CA GLY A 225 -15.51 9.76 5.87
C GLY A 225 -15.53 10.49 7.21
N CYS A 226 -16.62 10.35 7.96
CA CYS A 226 -16.84 11.16 9.15
C CYS A 226 -15.87 10.85 10.30
N GLY A 227 -15.17 9.71 10.28
CA GLY A 227 -14.22 9.31 11.31
C GLY A 227 -14.83 9.36 12.70
N THR A 228 -14.25 10.16 13.59
CA THR A 228 -14.77 10.39 14.96
C THR A 228 -16.03 11.29 15.02
N GLY A 229 -16.54 11.75 13.89
CA GLY A 229 -17.71 12.62 13.80
C GLY A 229 -17.45 14.10 14.13
N ILE A 230 -16.18 14.53 14.16
CA ILE A 230 -15.85 15.91 14.56
C ILE A 230 -16.44 16.95 13.60
N LEU A 231 -16.38 16.75 12.27
CA LEU A 231 -16.94 17.67 11.29
C LEU A 231 -18.48 17.66 11.37
N SER A 232 -19.07 16.49 11.54
CA SER A 232 -20.51 16.34 11.79
C SER A 232 -20.97 17.15 13.02
N MET A 233 -20.24 17.07 14.12
CA MET A 233 -20.54 17.85 15.34
C MET A 233 -20.35 19.36 15.14
N LEU A 234 -19.34 19.79 14.40
CA LEU A 234 -19.13 21.20 14.06
C LEU A 234 -20.30 21.75 13.24
N CYS A 235 -20.77 20.99 12.24
CA CYS A 235 -21.94 21.38 11.43
C CYS A 235 -23.23 21.43 12.26
N ALA A 236 -23.46 20.44 13.14
CA ALA A 236 -24.60 20.45 14.05
C ALA A 236 -24.59 21.67 14.96
N ARG A 237 -23.44 21.97 15.60
CA ARG A 237 -23.25 23.15 16.45
C ARG A 237 -23.42 24.47 15.69
N ALA A 238 -23.08 24.53 14.40
CA ALA A 238 -23.33 25.67 13.52
C ALA A 238 -24.80 25.83 13.14
N GLY A 239 -25.68 24.91 13.55
CA GLY A 239 -27.14 24.98 13.36
C GLY A 239 -27.66 24.27 12.13
N ALA A 240 -26.95 23.29 11.60
CA ALA A 240 -27.49 22.41 10.57
C ALA A 240 -28.83 21.78 11.02
N ARG A 241 -29.76 21.62 10.10
CA ARG A 241 -31.05 20.98 10.38
C ARG A 241 -30.87 19.50 10.72
N ALA A 242 -30.04 18.82 9.97
CA ALA A 242 -29.64 17.44 10.16
C ALA A 242 -28.25 17.23 9.57
N VAL A 243 -27.48 16.37 10.19
CA VAL A 243 -26.17 15.92 9.70
C VAL A 243 -26.19 14.40 9.56
N ILE A 244 -25.77 13.91 8.41
CA ILE A 244 -25.59 12.49 8.16
C ILE A 244 -24.09 12.28 7.95
N GLY A 245 -23.46 11.50 8.83
CA GLY A 245 -22.07 11.06 8.65
C GLY A 245 -22.01 9.63 8.16
N VAL A 246 -21.13 9.33 7.22
CA VAL A 246 -20.88 7.97 6.74
C VAL A 246 -19.39 7.65 6.82
N ASP A 247 -19.07 6.47 7.37
CA ASP A 247 -17.71 5.95 7.41
C ASP A 247 -17.74 4.43 7.27
N ARG A 248 -16.75 3.87 6.57
CA ARG A 248 -16.63 2.42 6.41
C ARG A 248 -15.83 1.78 7.52
N SER A 249 -14.96 2.53 8.18
CA SER A 249 -14.13 2.02 9.28
C SER A 249 -14.93 1.88 10.58
N ASP A 250 -14.49 0.97 11.45
CA ASP A 250 -15.15 0.68 12.72
C ASP A 250 -15.11 1.85 13.72
N ILE A 251 -14.32 2.89 13.47
CA ILE A 251 -14.30 4.11 14.29
C ILE A 251 -15.68 4.77 14.39
N VAL A 252 -16.56 4.55 13.42
CA VAL A 252 -17.92 5.09 13.42
C VAL A 252 -18.71 4.67 14.66
N TYR A 253 -18.45 3.48 15.22
CA TYR A 253 -19.09 3.04 16.46
C TYR A 253 -18.66 3.89 17.67
N ASN A 254 -17.37 4.25 17.74
CA ASN A 254 -16.89 5.21 18.72
C ASN A 254 -17.49 6.60 18.49
N ALA A 255 -17.62 7.01 17.22
CA ALA A 255 -18.23 8.28 16.86
C ALA A 255 -19.70 8.36 17.32
N MET A 256 -20.47 7.27 17.19
CA MET A 256 -21.86 7.18 17.71
C MET A 256 -21.94 7.41 19.23
N ASP A 257 -20.98 6.87 19.98
CA ASP A 257 -20.88 7.10 21.41
C ASP A 257 -20.48 8.56 21.71
N ILE A 258 -19.54 9.13 20.97
CA ILE A 258 -19.13 10.54 21.08
C ILE A 258 -20.31 11.46 20.80
N ILE A 259 -21.10 11.22 19.75
CA ILE A 259 -22.31 11.99 19.41
C ILE A 259 -23.32 11.95 20.57
N ARG A 260 -23.52 10.77 21.16
CA ARG A 260 -24.43 10.58 22.30
C ARG A 260 -23.93 11.33 23.54
N GLU A 261 -22.65 11.24 23.86
CA GLU A 261 -22.02 11.92 25.00
C GLU A 261 -22.17 13.44 24.89
N ASN A 262 -22.12 13.99 23.66
CA ASN A 262 -22.28 15.42 23.40
C ASN A 262 -23.74 15.88 23.23
N GLY A 263 -24.73 14.98 23.39
CA GLY A 263 -26.16 15.31 23.30
C GLY A 263 -26.64 15.67 21.89
N LEU A 264 -25.97 15.19 20.84
CA LEU A 264 -26.25 15.56 19.44
C LEU A 264 -27.04 14.47 18.68
N SER A 265 -27.48 13.39 19.32
CA SER A 265 -28.13 12.24 18.69
C SER A 265 -29.44 12.56 17.95
N GLU A 266 -30.11 13.65 18.28
CA GLU A 266 -31.32 14.08 17.55
C GLU A 266 -30.98 14.79 16.23
N GLN A 267 -29.78 15.32 16.08
CA GLN A 267 -29.37 16.15 14.97
C GLN A 267 -28.35 15.46 14.05
N VAL A 268 -27.52 14.55 14.60
CA VAL A 268 -26.47 13.83 13.88
C VAL A 268 -26.82 12.35 13.83
N THR A 269 -26.87 11.79 12.61
CA THR A 269 -27.04 10.36 12.35
C THR A 269 -25.78 9.85 11.71
N LEU A 270 -25.17 8.80 12.25
CA LEU A 270 -23.98 8.16 11.67
C LEU A 270 -24.35 6.79 11.08
N VAL A 271 -23.75 6.50 9.92
CA VAL A 271 -23.97 5.27 9.15
C VAL A 271 -22.63 4.57 8.95
N HIS A 272 -22.54 3.31 9.37
CA HIS A 272 -21.44 2.44 9.03
C HIS A 272 -21.65 1.87 7.63
N GLY A 273 -20.76 2.20 6.68
CA GLY A 273 -20.87 1.72 5.31
C GLY A 273 -20.13 2.58 4.29
N CYS A 274 -20.22 2.19 3.04
CA CYS A 274 -19.63 2.91 1.91
C CYS A 274 -20.53 4.10 1.50
N ALA A 275 -19.93 5.25 1.24
CA ALA A 275 -20.65 6.42 0.74
C ALA A 275 -21.31 6.16 -0.61
N GLU A 276 -20.73 5.26 -1.40
CA GLU A 276 -21.26 4.82 -2.70
C GLU A 276 -22.57 4.03 -2.59
N GLU A 277 -22.82 3.39 -1.45
CA GLU A 277 -24.01 2.57 -1.20
C GLU A 277 -25.08 3.32 -0.39
N LEU A 278 -24.72 4.49 0.15
CA LEU A 278 -25.63 5.28 0.98
C LEU A 278 -26.84 5.73 0.18
N GLU A 279 -28.03 5.41 0.67
CA GLU A 279 -29.29 5.88 0.13
C GLU A 279 -29.92 6.89 1.09
N LEU A 280 -30.32 8.05 0.57
CA LEU A 280 -30.99 9.11 1.31
C LEU A 280 -32.37 9.36 0.71
N PRO A 281 -33.38 9.69 1.53
CA PRO A 281 -34.71 10.01 1.02
C PRO A 281 -34.76 11.29 0.19
N GLU A 282 -33.86 12.23 0.47
CA GLU A 282 -33.72 13.52 -0.22
C GLU A 282 -32.22 13.84 -0.35
N ARG A 283 -31.87 14.60 -1.39
CA ARG A 283 -30.50 15.11 -1.58
C ARG A 283 -30.15 16.13 -0.51
N VAL A 284 -28.88 16.16 -0.10
CA VAL A 284 -28.35 17.08 0.90
C VAL A 284 -28.02 18.44 0.29
N ASP A 285 -27.95 19.45 1.13
CA ASP A 285 -27.61 20.83 0.75
C ASP A 285 -26.10 21.08 0.72
N VAL A 286 -25.36 20.42 1.61
CA VAL A 286 -23.92 20.59 1.81
C VAL A 286 -23.28 19.22 1.93
N LEU A 287 -22.13 19.03 1.28
CA LEU A 287 -21.25 17.91 1.44
C LEU A 287 -19.93 18.39 2.02
N VAL A 288 -19.59 17.90 3.22
CA VAL A 288 -18.29 18.13 3.86
C VAL A 288 -17.52 16.83 3.86
N SER A 289 -16.23 16.88 3.57
CA SER A 289 -15.34 15.72 3.64
C SER A 289 -13.91 16.17 3.83
N GLU A 290 -13.16 15.46 4.64
CA GLU A 290 -11.72 15.56 4.70
C GLU A 290 -11.15 14.28 4.08
N TRP A 291 -10.83 14.37 2.80
CA TRP A 291 -10.52 13.25 1.91
C TRP A 291 -9.07 13.26 1.39
N MET A 292 -8.30 14.30 1.69
CA MET A 292 -7.00 14.54 1.09
C MET A 292 -5.96 13.58 1.66
N GLY A 293 -5.31 12.83 0.76
CA GLY A 293 -4.14 12.03 1.10
C GLY A 293 -2.83 12.79 0.88
N TYR A 294 -1.70 12.11 1.06
CA TYR A 294 -0.41 12.65 0.70
C TYR A 294 -0.38 13.00 -0.79
N PHE A 295 0.34 14.05 -1.14
CA PHE A 295 0.33 14.58 -2.51
C PHE A 295 -1.09 14.82 -3.04
N LEU A 296 -2.02 15.18 -2.15
CA LEU A 296 -3.45 15.39 -2.36
C LEU A 296 -4.23 14.10 -2.72
N LEU A 297 -3.75 13.30 -3.66
CA LEU A 297 -4.52 12.25 -4.35
C LEU A 297 -4.25 10.82 -3.84
N PHE A 298 -3.24 10.62 -2.99
CA PHE A 298 -2.96 9.33 -2.38
C PHE A 298 -4.18 8.82 -1.59
N GLU A 299 -4.34 7.52 -1.46
CA GLU A 299 -5.49 6.83 -0.84
C GLU A 299 -6.78 6.81 -1.67
N GLY A 300 -6.93 7.66 -2.68
CA GLY A 300 -8.03 7.61 -3.65
C GLY A 300 -9.43 7.89 -3.10
N MET A 301 -9.55 8.50 -1.90
CA MET A 301 -10.85 8.81 -1.30
C MET A 301 -11.65 9.85 -2.09
N LEU A 302 -11.00 10.62 -2.96
CA LEU A 302 -11.67 11.57 -3.85
C LEU A 302 -12.78 10.91 -4.67
N ASP A 303 -12.57 9.68 -5.14
CA ASP A 303 -13.57 8.95 -5.94
C ASP A 303 -14.88 8.76 -5.17
N SER A 304 -14.80 8.39 -3.89
CA SER A 304 -15.97 8.24 -3.02
C SER A 304 -16.71 9.56 -2.82
N VAL A 305 -15.95 10.64 -2.65
CA VAL A 305 -16.50 12.00 -2.49
C VAL A 305 -17.21 12.47 -3.75
N LEU A 306 -16.61 12.26 -4.93
CA LEU A 306 -17.23 12.65 -6.21
C LEU A 306 -18.48 11.83 -6.51
N ARG A 307 -18.48 10.52 -6.21
CA ARG A 307 -19.69 9.69 -6.33
C ARG A 307 -20.78 10.12 -5.37
N ALA A 308 -20.44 10.46 -4.11
CA ALA A 308 -21.40 11.01 -3.16
C ALA A 308 -21.95 12.36 -3.63
N ARG A 309 -21.11 13.27 -4.16
CA ARG A 309 -21.51 14.53 -4.77
C ARG A 309 -22.58 14.32 -5.86
N ASP A 310 -22.28 13.46 -6.82
CA ASP A 310 -23.14 13.29 -8.00
C ASP A 310 -24.49 12.65 -7.66
N ARG A 311 -24.52 11.77 -6.66
CA ARG A 311 -25.73 11.05 -6.25
C ARG A 311 -26.53 11.78 -5.18
N LEU A 312 -25.87 12.34 -4.18
CA LEU A 312 -26.48 12.74 -2.92
C LEU A 312 -26.52 14.25 -2.72
N LEU A 313 -25.66 15.04 -3.37
CA LEU A 313 -25.71 16.50 -3.30
C LEU A 313 -26.74 17.06 -4.28
N ARG A 314 -27.54 18.03 -3.83
CA ARG A 314 -28.49 18.72 -4.73
C ARG A 314 -27.76 19.56 -5.78
N PRO A 315 -28.38 19.84 -6.95
CA PRO A 315 -27.82 20.78 -7.90
C PRO A 315 -27.60 22.16 -7.26
N GLY A 316 -26.37 22.71 -7.37
CA GLY A 316 -25.97 23.94 -6.73
C GLY A 316 -25.77 23.83 -5.21
N GLY A 317 -25.69 22.61 -4.66
CA GLY A 317 -25.27 22.38 -3.29
C GLY A 317 -23.79 22.72 -3.08
N LEU A 318 -23.35 22.82 -1.83
CA LEU A 318 -22.01 23.25 -1.47
C LEU A 318 -21.09 22.05 -1.21
N MET A 319 -19.86 22.14 -1.74
CA MET A 319 -18.75 21.23 -1.41
C MET A 319 -17.79 21.91 -0.43
N LEU A 320 -17.38 21.20 0.62
CA LEU A 320 -16.42 21.67 1.62
C LEU A 320 -15.29 20.63 1.81
N PRO A 321 -14.07 20.88 1.26
CA PRO A 321 -13.66 22.03 0.45
C PRO A 321 -14.30 22.03 -0.95
N SER A 322 -14.23 23.17 -1.67
CA SER A 322 -14.78 23.32 -3.01
C SER A 322 -13.72 23.26 -4.10
N ARG A 323 -12.47 23.58 -3.78
CA ARG A 323 -11.34 23.58 -4.71
C ARG A 323 -10.08 23.08 -4.02
N CYS A 324 -9.31 22.25 -4.74
CA CYS A 324 -7.98 21.83 -4.28
C CYS A 324 -6.96 22.07 -5.38
N GLN A 325 -5.77 22.52 -5.02
CA GLN A 325 -4.67 22.80 -5.92
C GLN A 325 -3.40 22.11 -5.45
N LEU A 326 -2.69 21.47 -6.36
CA LEU A 326 -1.39 20.86 -6.10
C LEU A 326 -0.29 21.73 -6.68
N PHE A 327 0.71 22.01 -5.87
CA PHE A 327 1.85 22.87 -6.22
C PHE A 327 3.16 22.10 -6.19
N LEU A 328 4.13 22.61 -6.96
CA LEU A 328 5.48 22.07 -7.01
C LEU A 328 6.49 23.19 -6.71
N VAL A 329 7.56 22.84 -5.97
CA VAL A 329 8.72 23.68 -5.69
C VAL A 329 10.00 22.88 -5.91
N ALA A 330 11.12 23.56 -6.21
CA ALA A 330 12.44 22.96 -6.31
C ALA A 330 13.19 23.04 -4.99
N LEU A 331 13.92 21.99 -4.64
CA LEU A 331 14.81 21.92 -3.48
C LEU A 331 16.27 21.86 -3.91
N GLY A 332 17.11 22.67 -3.26
CA GLY A 332 18.55 22.70 -3.47
C GLY A 332 19.38 22.12 -2.32
N ASP A 333 18.73 21.50 -1.33
CA ASP A 333 19.34 21.08 -0.06
C ASP A 333 20.14 19.77 -0.21
N MET A 334 21.47 19.91 -0.23
CA MET A 334 22.38 18.77 -0.21
C MET A 334 22.33 17.99 1.11
N GLY A 335 21.93 18.61 2.21
CA GLY A 335 21.82 17.90 3.49
C GLY A 335 20.70 16.84 3.48
N ILE A 336 19.54 17.16 2.90
CA ILE A 336 18.47 16.19 2.66
C ILE A 336 18.97 15.08 1.75
N TYR A 337 19.59 15.44 0.61
CA TYR A 337 20.10 14.47 -0.35
C TYR A 337 21.14 13.52 0.26
N GLN A 338 22.07 14.04 1.03
CA GLN A 338 23.10 13.21 1.67
C GLN A 338 22.54 12.30 2.75
N ARG A 339 21.55 12.76 3.54
CA ARG A 339 20.91 11.91 4.55
C ARG A 339 20.09 10.78 3.93
N MET A 340 19.38 11.04 2.83
CA MET A 340 18.46 10.06 2.23
C MET A 340 19.16 9.15 1.21
N VAL A 341 20.02 9.71 0.37
CA VAL A 341 20.64 8.99 -0.75
C VAL A 341 22.12 8.69 -0.47
N GLY A 342 22.89 9.68 -0.03
CA GLY A 342 24.33 9.55 0.21
C GLY A 342 24.67 8.66 1.40
N PHE A 343 23.75 8.52 2.38
CA PHE A 343 23.93 7.63 3.54
C PHE A 343 24.30 6.19 3.13
N TRP A 344 23.71 5.69 2.05
CA TRP A 344 23.89 4.32 1.57
C TRP A 344 25.23 4.07 0.86
N ASP A 345 26.00 5.13 0.60
CA ASP A 345 27.33 4.99 0.01
C ASP A 345 28.37 4.49 1.01
N ASN A 346 28.15 4.70 2.32
CA ASN A 346 29.04 4.23 3.39
C ASN A 346 28.29 4.10 4.73
N VAL A 347 27.77 2.91 5.01
CA VAL A 347 27.14 2.56 6.28
C VAL A 347 28.12 1.68 7.05
N GLU A 348 28.71 2.21 8.12
CA GLU A 348 29.72 1.49 8.93
C GLU A 348 30.89 0.89 8.09
N GLY A 349 31.27 1.55 7.00
CA GLY A 349 32.32 1.07 6.08
C GLY A 349 31.80 0.19 4.94
N PHE A 350 30.52 -0.12 4.87
CA PHE A 350 29.91 -0.94 3.82
C PHE A 350 29.13 -0.08 2.83
N ARG A 351 29.17 -0.48 1.56
CA ARG A 351 28.36 0.11 0.49
C ARG A 351 27.05 -0.67 0.35
N MET A 352 25.93 0.04 0.42
CA MET A 352 24.59 -0.53 0.30
C MET A 352 23.86 0.07 -0.91
N SER A 353 24.44 -0.06 -2.10
CA SER A 353 23.96 0.63 -3.31
C SER A 353 22.55 0.19 -3.78
N CYS A 354 22.12 -1.02 -3.42
CA CYS A 354 20.75 -1.47 -3.68
C CYS A 354 19.72 -0.61 -2.96
N MET A 355 19.93 -0.29 -1.69
CA MET A 355 19.03 0.55 -0.88
C MET A 355 18.89 1.97 -1.46
N ARG A 356 19.96 2.51 -2.04
CA ARG A 356 19.90 3.79 -2.72
C ARG A 356 18.90 3.80 -3.87
N ARG A 357 18.77 2.69 -4.61
CA ARG A 357 17.83 2.56 -5.70
C ARG A 357 16.38 2.56 -5.19
N GLU A 358 16.12 1.85 -4.09
CA GLU A 358 14.80 1.82 -3.45
C GLU A 358 14.39 3.25 -3.01
N VAL A 359 15.26 3.93 -2.27
CA VAL A 359 15.02 5.33 -1.84
C VAL A 359 14.72 6.27 -3.00
N LEU A 360 15.36 6.07 -4.15
CA LEU A 360 15.16 6.93 -5.34
C LEU A 360 13.90 6.55 -6.15
N ALA A 361 13.33 5.39 -5.91
CA ALA A 361 12.09 4.95 -6.56
C ALA A 361 10.83 5.34 -5.79
N GLU A 362 10.98 5.81 -4.53
CA GLU A 362 9.87 6.19 -3.66
C GLU A 362 9.70 7.71 -3.57
N ALA A 363 8.46 8.15 -3.40
CA ALA A 363 8.14 9.52 -2.98
C ALA A 363 8.14 9.58 -1.45
N HIS A 364 8.85 10.55 -0.87
CA HIS A 364 9.04 10.64 0.58
C HIS A 364 8.17 11.72 1.22
N VAL A 365 7.36 11.36 2.19
CA VAL A 365 6.57 12.32 2.98
C VAL A 365 7.42 12.82 4.15
N MET A 366 7.77 14.11 4.13
CA MET A 366 8.66 14.69 5.14
C MET A 366 8.47 16.20 5.29
N ASP A 367 8.91 16.73 6.42
CA ASP A 367 8.94 18.17 6.65
C ASP A 367 10.08 18.81 5.85
N VAL A 368 9.75 19.78 5.01
CA VAL A 368 10.68 20.58 4.22
C VAL A 368 10.82 21.96 4.85
N THR A 369 12.04 22.42 5.07
CA THR A 369 12.27 23.78 5.57
C THR A 369 12.28 24.78 4.43
N ALA A 370 11.82 26.02 4.68
CA ALA A 370 11.83 27.09 3.69
C ALA A 370 13.23 27.37 3.12
N SER A 371 14.29 27.17 3.92
CA SER A 371 15.69 27.34 3.48
C SER A 371 16.15 26.30 2.47
N SER A 372 15.46 25.16 2.38
CA SER A 372 15.75 24.09 1.38
C SER A 372 15.16 24.42 0.01
N VAL A 373 14.17 25.33 -0.05
CA VAL A 373 13.51 25.71 -1.32
C VAL A 373 14.41 26.63 -2.12
N CYS A 374 14.62 26.30 -3.38
CA CYS A 374 15.42 27.09 -4.32
C CYS A 374 14.62 27.65 -5.52
N SER A 375 13.30 27.46 -5.55
CA SER A 375 12.40 28.14 -6.47
C SER A 375 11.83 29.43 -5.84
N ALA A 376 11.68 30.49 -6.63
CA ALA A 376 11.20 31.80 -6.16
C ALA A 376 9.73 31.80 -5.76
N ARG A 377 8.95 30.92 -6.40
CA ARG A 377 7.51 30.71 -6.12
C ARG A 377 7.10 29.31 -6.51
N PRO A 378 6.03 28.79 -5.88
CA PRO A 378 5.43 27.52 -6.28
C PRO A 378 4.73 27.64 -7.64
N VAL A 379 4.66 26.51 -8.34
CA VAL A 379 3.96 26.42 -9.62
C VAL A 379 2.78 25.42 -9.45
N PRO A 380 1.55 25.82 -9.79
CA PRO A 380 0.41 24.91 -9.76
C PRO A 380 0.56 23.85 -10.86
N VAL A 381 0.41 22.57 -10.48
CA VAL A 381 0.48 21.44 -11.41
C VAL A 381 -0.86 20.71 -11.56
N LEU A 382 -1.79 20.93 -10.63
CA LEU A 382 -3.17 20.44 -10.70
C LEU A 382 -4.10 21.47 -10.05
N ASN A 383 -5.30 21.64 -10.62
CA ASN A 383 -6.37 22.46 -10.06
C ASN A 383 -7.69 21.72 -10.22
N LEU A 384 -8.26 21.26 -9.11
CA LEU A 384 -9.52 20.53 -9.03
C LEU A 384 -10.61 21.46 -8.49
N ASP A 385 -11.63 21.71 -9.31
CA ASP A 385 -12.88 22.28 -8.84
C ASP A 385 -13.83 21.12 -8.49
N LEU A 386 -14.03 20.87 -7.20
CA LEU A 386 -14.78 19.73 -6.69
C LEU A 386 -16.28 19.78 -7.05
N ASN A 387 -16.78 20.93 -7.52
CA ASN A 387 -18.14 21.01 -8.03
C ASN A 387 -18.31 20.40 -9.42
N THR A 388 -17.21 20.32 -10.21
CA THR A 388 -17.28 19.97 -11.64
C THR A 388 -16.30 18.90 -12.08
N CYS A 389 -15.22 18.67 -11.33
CA CYS A 389 -14.21 17.67 -11.71
C CYS A 389 -14.77 16.25 -11.73
N SER A 390 -14.10 15.39 -12.48
CA SER A 390 -14.39 13.97 -12.61
C SER A 390 -13.29 13.12 -11.98
N MET A 391 -13.51 11.82 -11.86
CA MET A 391 -12.49 10.89 -11.32
C MET A 391 -11.25 10.81 -12.23
N GLU A 392 -11.42 11.00 -13.53
CA GLU A 392 -10.35 10.98 -14.52
C GLU A 392 -9.36 12.15 -14.35
N ASP A 393 -9.78 13.25 -13.74
CA ASP A 393 -8.94 14.42 -13.48
C ASP A 393 -7.82 14.14 -12.43
N SER A 394 -7.93 13.01 -11.70
CA SER A 394 -6.89 12.51 -10.81
C SER A 394 -5.66 11.96 -11.55
N ASP A 395 -5.84 11.50 -12.81
CA ASP A 395 -4.78 11.06 -13.70
C ASP A 395 -4.41 12.21 -14.63
N PHE A 396 -3.32 12.90 -14.36
CA PHE A 396 -2.97 14.12 -15.09
C PHE A 396 -1.52 14.14 -15.56
N ALA A 397 -1.25 14.98 -16.54
CA ALA A 397 0.10 15.31 -16.98
C ALA A 397 0.16 16.79 -17.34
N THR A 398 1.16 17.48 -16.80
CA THR A 398 1.32 18.92 -17.00
C THR A 398 2.80 19.27 -17.20
N ASP A 399 3.05 20.26 -18.03
CA ASP A 399 4.36 20.89 -18.14
C ASP A 399 4.45 22.02 -17.09
N PHE A 400 5.62 22.18 -16.50
CA PHE A 400 5.86 23.22 -15.50
C PHE A 400 7.18 23.96 -15.76
N GLU A 401 7.25 25.19 -15.30
CA GLU A 401 8.48 25.99 -15.28
C GLU A 401 8.63 26.67 -13.91
N LEU A 402 9.66 26.27 -13.16
CA LEU A 402 10.02 26.82 -11.87
C LEU A 402 11.03 27.95 -12.06
N GLU A 403 10.70 29.16 -11.61
CA GLU A 403 11.64 30.29 -11.49
C GLU A 403 12.57 29.99 -10.32
N LEU A 404 13.88 30.05 -10.55
CA LEU A 404 14.90 29.74 -9.55
C LEU A 404 15.37 31.00 -8.81
N LEU A 405 15.69 30.85 -7.54
CA LEU A 405 16.31 31.91 -6.74
C LEU A 405 17.70 32.25 -7.29
N PRO A 406 18.10 33.53 -7.28
CA PRO A 406 19.43 33.93 -7.69
C PRO A 406 20.53 33.19 -6.93
N GLY A 407 21.51 32.65 -7.66
CA GLY A 407 22.63 31.91 -7.06
C GLY A 407 22.36 30.43 -6.82
N THR A 408 21.19 29.90 -7.20
CA THR A 408 20.93 28.46 -7.18
C THR A 408 21.91 27.73 -8.13
N GLN A 409 22.72 26.84 -7.57
CA GLN A 409 23.74 26.11 -8.33
C GLN A 409 23.25 24.74 -8.77
N GLN A 410 22.32 24.14 -8.00
CA GLN A 410 21.81 22.79 -8.23
C GLN A 410 20.42 22.58 -7.66
N VAL A 411 19.72 21.58 -8.20
CA VAL A 411 18.47 21.07 -7.68
C VAL A 411 18.67 19.60 -7.29
N THR A 412 18.27 19.24 -6.08
CA THR A 412 18.45 17.89 -5.50
C THR A 412 17.16 17.09 -5.48
N ALA A 413 16.03 17.79 -5.43
CA ALA A 413 14.69 17.19 -5.39
C ALA A 413 13.63 18.19 -5.88
N LEU A 414 12.44 17.69 -6.17
CA LEU A 414 11.20 18.48 -6.21
C LEU A 414 10.35 18.14 -5.00
N ALA A 415 9.56 19.09 -4.53
CA ALA A 415 8.60 18.85 -3.46
C ALA A 415 7.21 19.31 -3.89
N GLY A 416 6.21 18.48 -3.61
CA GLY A 416 4.80 18.77 -3.84
C GLY A 416 4.06 19.04 -2.53
N TYR A 417 3.13 19.97 -2.57
CA TYR A 417 2.20 20.28 -1.49
C TYR A 417 0.86 20.76 -2.06
N PHE A 418 -0.17 20.87 -1.26
CA PHE A 418 -1.48 21.28 -1.74
C PHE A 418 -2.15 22.34 -0.85
N ASP A 419 -3.05 23.08 -1.50
CA ASP A 419 -4.00 23.97 -0.85
C ASP A 419 -5.42 23.49 -1.09
N CYS A 420 -6.28 23.55 -0.05
CA CYS A 420 -7.71 23.33 -0.17
C CYS A 420 -8.45 24.62 0.18
N THR A 421 -9.26 25.10 -0.75
CA THR A 421 -10.03 26.32 -0.61
C THR A 421 -11.50 26.00 -0.36
N PHE A 422 -12.06 26.62 0.65
CA PHE A 422 -13.48 26.70 0.94
C PHE A 422 -13.97 28.03 0.34
N GLU A 423 -14.53 27.97 -0.89
CA GLU A 423 -15.04 29.15 -1.61
C GLU A 423 -16.41 29.53 -1.06
N LEU A 424 -16.44 30.15 0.09
CA LEU A 424 -17.60 30.57 0.87
C LEU A 424 -17.66 32.09 0.93
N PRO A 425 -18.77 32.70 1.40
CA PRO A 425 -18.84 34.16 1.62
C PRO A 425 -17.68 34.72 2.45
N VAL A 426 -17.23 33.95 3.47
CA VAL A 426 -15.95 34.17 4.15
C VAL A 426 -15.02 33.03 3.73
N PRO A 427 -14.13 33.26 2.74
CA PRO A 427 -13.30 32.20 2.20
C PRO A 427 -12.22 31.77 3.21
N VAL A 428 -11.91 30.47 3.20
CA VAL A 428 -10.85 29.87 4.03
C VAL A 428 -9.95 29.01 3.14
N VAL A 429 -8.65 29.00 3.46
CA VAL A 429 -7.67 28.15 2.80
C VAL A 429 -6.96 27.30 3.84
N LEU A 430 -6.92 26.00 3.62
CA LEU A 430 -6.04 25.06 4.28
C LEU A 430 -4.84 24.85 3.37
N SER A 431 -3.64 25.18 3.85
CA SER A 431 -2.39 25.04 3.07
C SER A 431 -1.43 24.08 3.76
N THR A 432 -0.81 23.21 2.96
CA THR A 432 0.29 22.35 3.38
C THR A 432 1.65 22.85 2.83
N ALA A 433 1.73 24.14 2.48
CA ALA A 433 2.93 24.77 1.94
C ALA A 433 4.09 24.75 2.93
N VAL A 434 5.31 24.81 2.38
CA VAL A 434 6.56 24.78 3.16
C VAL A 434 6.67 25.94 4.17
N ASP A 435 6.06 27.08 3.86
CA ASP A 435 6.05 28.30 4.69
C ASP A 435 4.78 28.46 5.55
N ALA A 436 3.82 27.52 5.44
CA ALA A 436 2.64 27.45 6.27
C ALA A 436 2.92 26.80 7.63
N GLU A 437 1.95 26.85 8.55
CA GLU A 437 2.00 26.08 9.80
C GLU A 437 2.02 24.57 9.46
N PRO A 438 2.94 23.78 10.04
CA PRO A 438 3.08 22.35 9.69
C PRO A 438 1.79 21.55 9.91
N THR A 439 1.50 20.67 8.97
CA THR A 439 0.39 19.73 9.01
C THR A 439 0.90 18.29 8.99
N HIS A 440 0.05 17.32 9.34
CA HIS A 440 0.39 15.90 9.26
C HIS A 440 0.65 15.44 7.82
N TRP A 441 0.14 16.13 6.79
CA TRP A 441 0.42 15.84 5.38
C TRP A 441 1.85 16.15 4.96
N LYS A 442 2.53 17.07 5.66
CA LYS A 442 3.89 17.49 5.33
C LYS A 442 4.04 17.86 3.84
N GLN A 443 5.19 17.61 3.24
CA GLN A 443 5.39 17.72 1.79
C GLN A 443 5.84 16.39 1.22
N THR A 444 5.47 16.12 -0.04
CA THR A 444 5.90 14.92 -0.76
C THR A 444 7.13 15.26 -1.61
N VAL A 445 8.26 14.63 -1.28
CA VAL A 445 9.58 14.93 -1.85
C VAL A 445 10.00 13.85 -2.84
N PHE A 446 10.39 14.27 -4.02
CA PHE A 446 10.88 13.47 -5.14
C PHE A 446 12.38 13.70 -5.30
N LEU A 447 13.22 12.82 -4.75
CA LEU A 447 14.66 12.91 -4.78
C LEU A 447 15.19 12.60 -6.19
N LEU A 448 16.02 13.46 -6.77
CA LEU A 448 16.62 13.19 -8.07
C LEU A 448 17.71 12.13 -7.96
N GLU A 449 17.87 11.28 -8.98
CA GLU A 449 18.93 10.25 -9.03
C GLU A 449 20.32 10.84 -8.78
N LYS A 450 20.54 12.04 -9.32
CA LYS A 450 21.74 12.87 -9.11
C LYS A 450 21.33 14.32 -8.97
N PRO A 451 22.01 15.10 -8.12
CA PRO A 451 21.82 16.55 -8.11
C PRO A 451 21.97 17.12 -9.51
N LEU A 452 20.94 17.83 -9.96
CA LEU A 452 20.93 18.50 -11.26
C LEU A 452 21.74 19.80 -11.14
N VAL A 453 22.97 19.80 -11.65
CA VAL A 453 23.81 20.99 -11.70
C VAL A 453 23.29 21.91 -12.81
N LEU A 454 23.02 23.16 -12.46
CA LEU A 454 22.48 24.15 -13.36
C LEU A 454 23.57 24.82 -14.17
N ALA A 455 23.25 25.23 -15.41
CA ALA A 455 24.15 26.07 -16.19
C ALA A 455 24.34 27.44 -15.51
N GLU A 456 25.50 28.06 -15.70
CA GLU A 456 25.77 29.39 -15.16
C GLU A 456 24.73 30.39 -15.68
N GLY A 457 24.06 31.10 -14.76
CA GLY A 457 23.01 32.06 -15.08
C GLY A 457 21.64 31.46 -15.37
N ALA A 458 21.43 30.17 -15.13
CA ALA A 458 20.11 29.56 -15.23
C ALA A 458 19.16 30.21 -14.24
N THR A 459 17.99 30.68 -14.71
CA THR A 459 16.95 31.34 -13.93
C THR A 459 15.67 30.55 -13.85
N THR A 460 15.54 29.50 -14.65
CA THR A 460 14.35 28.63 -14.69
C THR A 460 14.72 27.16 -14.79
N LEU A 461 13.82 26.32 -14.30
CA LEU A 461 13.86 24.86 -14.45
C LEU A 461 12.53 24.39 -15.03
N GLY A 462 12.54 23.99 -16.31
CA GLY A 462 11.38 23.44 -16.99
C GLY A 462 11.34 21.92 -16.91
N GLY A 463 10.14 21.37 -16.82
CA GLY A 463 9.92 19.94 -16.77
C GLY A 463 8.48 19.53 -17.06
N ARG A 464 8.25 18.23 -16.99
CA ARG A 464 6.92 17.63 -17.10
C ARG A 464 6.69 16.70 -15.91
N LEU A 465 5.52 16.84 -15.28
CA LEU A 465 5.03 15.93 -14.24
C LEU A 465 3.85 15.16 -14.80
N LYS A 466 3.84 13.84 -14.59
CA LYS A 466 2.70 12.96 -14.84
C LYS A 466 2.39 12.22 -13.56
N CYS A 467 1.14 12.28 -13.12
CA CYS A 467 0.63 11.52 -11.98
C CYS A 467 -0.43 10.56 -12.48
N GLN A 468 -0.33 9.30 -12.09
CA GLN A 468 -1.28 8.25 -12.45
C GLN A 468 -1.58 7.39 -11.22
N ARG A 469 -2.82 7.00 -11.07
CA ARG A 469 -3.21 6.04 -10.04
C ARG A 469 -2.67 4.66 -10.39
N GLN A 470 -2.13 3.97 -9.39
CA GLN A 470 -1.81 2.54 -9.44
C GLN A 470 -2.77 1.79 -8.51
N GLY A 471 -3.66 0.99 -9.11
CA GLY A 471 -4.76 0.43 -8.34
C GLY A 471 -5.68 1.53 -7.80
N ARG A 472 -6.16 1.35 -6.58
CA ARG A 472 -7.14 2.27 -5.98
C ARG A 472 -6.50 3.37 -5.13
N ARG A 473 -5.33 3.11 -4.52
CA ARG A 473 -4.78 3.96 -3.45
C ARG A 473 -3.40 4.52 -3.71
N GLU A 474 -2.60 3.86 -4.53
CA GLU A 474 -1.22 4.23 -4.82
C GLU A 474 -1.11 5.22 -5.98
N LEU A 475 -0.02 6.00 -5.99
CA LEU A 475 0.28 6.92 -7.08
C LEU A 475 1.61 6.59 -7.72
N LEU A 476 1.65 6.60 -9.05
CA LEU A 476 2.88 6.63 -9.85
C LEU A 476 3.11 8.04 -10.36
N VAL A 477 4.15 8.69 -9.87
CA VAL A 477 4.55 10.03 -10.31
C VAL A 477 5.77 9.91 -11.20
N THR A 478 5.67 10.42 -12.42
CA THR A 478 6.79 10.49 -13.37
C THR A 478 7.21 11.94 -13.55
N ILE A 479 8.49 12.21 -13.32
CA ILE A 479 9.09 13.54 -13.50
C ILE A 479 10.12 13.48 -14.61
N THR A 480 10.02 14.40 -15.56
CA THR A 480 10.96 14.59 -16.66
C THR A 480 11.58 15.97 -16.59
N LEU A 481 12.91 16.06 -16.48
CA LEU A 481 13.70 17.29 -16.47
C LEU A 481 14.79 17.19 -17.53
N GLY A 482 14.53 17.72 -18.74
CA GLY A 482 15.45 17.55 -19.88
C GLY A 482 15.68 16.07 -20.21
N ALA A 483 16.90 15.58 -20.03
CA ALA A 483 17.26 14.18 -20.26
C ALA A 483 16.96 13.25 -19.07
N LEU A 484 16.70 13.81 -17.89
CA LEU A 484 16.31 13.01 -16.71
C LEU A 484 14.86 12.56 -16.86
N HIS A 485 14.61 11.28 -16.66
CA HIS A 485 13.28 10.69 -16.63
C HIS A 485 13.23 9.70 -15.46
N GLN A 486 12.48 10.02 -14.43
CA GLN A 486 12.43 9.26 -13.17
C GLN A 486 11.00 9.02 -12.72
N GLN A 487 10.76 7.84 -12.19
CA GLN A 487 9.46 7.42 -11.67
C GLN A 487 9.55 7.20 -10.16
N TYR A 488 8.47 7.53 -9.47
CA TYR A 488 8.35 7.42 -8.04
C TYR A 488 7.00 6.79 -7.70
N VAL A 489 7.01 5.85 -6.79
CA VAL A 489 5.79 5.28 -6.20
C VAL A 489 5.53 5.97 -4.88
N LEU A 490 4.28 6.35 -4.64
CA LEU A 490 3.76 6.75 -3.33
C LEU A 490 2.80 5.65 -2.88
N HIS A 491 3.19 4.90 -1.85
CA HIS A 491 2.48 3.74 -1.30
C HIS A 491 2.42 3.76 0.23
#